data_98c8db9ceafca649cb500ac9dcad60d8
#
_entry.id   98c8db9ceafca649cb500ac9dcad60d8
#
_cell.length_a   1.000
_cell.length_b   1.000
_cell.length_c   1.000
_cell.angle_alpha   90.00
_cell.angle_beta   90.00
_cell.angle_gamma   90.00
#
_symmetry.space_group_name_H-M   'P 1'
#
loop_
_entity.id
_entity.type
_entity.pdbx_description
1 polymer ?
#
loop_
_entity_poly.entity_id
_entity_poly.type
_entity_poly.pdbx_seq_one_letter_code
_entity_poly.pdbx_strand_id
1 'polypeptide(L)'
;MKTGKTSTAAKFPKALLLGFEVGYLAIGGVKPQPINKWSEFKQVLKQLKDPKAHELYSNIIIDTADIAYDLCEKYICNQAGVSAVNELPYGQGWSKTSKEFDECLRSIPQMGYGLVMISHSQDKTFTDENGSEYNQIVPTLGNRPRLIVDRMSDVIGYAHPVEEEDGRTH
;
A
#
# COMPACT_ATOMS: atom_id res chain seq x y z
N MET A 1 3.18 9.33 15.64
CA MET A 1 3.47 10.68 15.08
C MET A 1 3.08 10.67 13.60
N LYS A 2 2.34 11.67 13.11
CA LYS A 2 1.96 11.74 11.69
C LYS A 2 3.16 12.31 10.90
N THR A 3 3.83 11.50 10.11
CA THR A 3 5.04 11.86 9.34
C THR A 3 4.78 12.55 8.00
N GLY A 4 3.54 12.98 7.74
CA GLY A 4 3.20 13.69 6.49
C GLY A 4 3.16 12.83 5.22
N LYS A 5 3.32 11.51 5.29
CA LYS A 5 3.31 10.61 4.11
C LYS A 5 2.11 10.83 3.20
N THR A 6 0.92 10.74 3.75
CA THR A 6 -0.33 10.94 2.99
C THR A 6 -0.45 12.36 2.44
N SER A 7 -0.06 13.38 3.23
CA SER A 7 -0.07 14.78 2.79
C SER A 7 0.91 15.04 1.65
N THR A 8 2.05 14.36 1.64
CA THR A 8 3.04 14.45 0.55
C THR A 8 2.53 13.72 -0.70
N ALA A 9 2.00 12.52 -0.54
CA ALA A 9 1.42 11.77 -1.64
C ALA A 9 0.22 12.49 -2.28
N ALA A 10 -0.62 13.15 -1.49
CA ALA A 10 -1.77 13.92 -1.97
C ALA A 10 -1.38 15.14 -2.86
N LYS A 11 -0.11 15.55 -2.87
CA LYS A 11 0.39 16.62 -3.75
C LYS A 11 0.67 16.16 -5.19
N PHE A 12 0.67 14.86 -5.47
CA PHE A 12 0.79 14.38 -6.85
C PHE A 12 -0.39 14.89 -7.69
N PRO A 13 -0.13 15.31 -8.96
CA PRO A 13 -1.17 15.87 -9.81
C PRO A 13 -2.29 14.85 -10.08
N LYS A 14 -3.53 15.32 -10.05
CA LYS A 14 -4.72 14.49 -10.33
C LYS A 14 -4.71 13.17 -9.54
N ALA A 15 -4.41 13.25 -8.24
CA ALA A 15 -4.33 12.09 -7.36
C ALA A 15 -5.71 11.58 -6.97
N LEU A 16 -5.93 10.27 -7.09
CA LEU A 16 -7.01 9.54 -6.44
C LEU A 16 -6.45 8.83 -5.21
N LEU A 17 -6.86 9.25 -4.03
CA LEU A 17 -6.44 8.64 -2.76
C LEU A 17 -7.42 7.53 -2.38
N LEU A 18 -6.95 6.30 -2.36
CA LEU A 18 -7.67 5.13 -1.87
C LEU A 18 -7.28 4.88 -0.42
N GLY A 19 -8.21 5.16 0.50
CA GLY A 19 -8.02 5.01 1.94
C GLY A 19 -8.45 3.64 2.41
N PHE A 20 -7.50 2.80 2.77
CA PHE A 20 -7.74 1.46 3.33
C PHE A 20 -7.84 1.47 4.85
N GLU A 21 -7.36 2.53 5.51
CA GLU A 21 -7.54 2.73 6.94
C GLU A 21 -8.89 3.37 7.26
N VAL A 22 -9.45 3.04 8.43
CA VAL A 22 -10.66 3.68 8.95
C VAL A 22 -10.28 5.02 9.61
N GLY A 23 -11.00 6.09 9.30
CA GLY A 23 -10.85 7.36 10.02
C GLY A 23 -10.10 8.47 9.27
N TYR A 24 -9.96 8.37 7.95
CA TYR A 24 -9.45 9.49 7.16
C TYR A 24 -10.40 10.67 7.22
N LEU A 25 -9.96 11.71 7.91
CA LEU A 25 -10.46 13.07 7.70
C LEU A 25 -9.71 13.67 6.50
N ALA A 26 -10.37 14.55 5.74
CA ALA A 26 -9.78 15.17 4.56
C ALA A 26 -8.36 15.71 4.85
N ILE A 27 -7.37 15.22 4.09
CA ILE A 27 -5.98 15.65 4.21
C ILE A 27 -5.67 16.52 3.00
N GLY A 28 -5.27 17.77 3.23
CA GLY A 28 -4.82 18.66 2.17
C GLY A 28 -5.82 18.94 1.06
N GLY A 29 -7.13 18.87 1.35
CA GLY A 29 -8.18 19.11 0.36
C GLY A 29 -8.52 17.90 -0.54
N VAL A 30 -7.79 16.81 -0.44
CA VAL A 30 -8.11 15.56 -1.14
C VAL A 30 -9.04 14.72 -0.27
N LYS A 31 -10.23 14.41 -0.79
CA LYS A 31 -11.18 13.50 -0.13
C LYS A 31 -10.81 12.06 -0.50
N PRO A 32 -10.44 11.22 0.46
CA PRO A 32 -10.12 9.84 0.17
C PRO A 32 -11.37 9.07 -0.26
N GLN A 33 -11.21 8.15 -1.22
CA GLN A 33 -12.16 7.10 -1.52
C GLN A 33 -11.94 5.97 -0.51
N PRO A 34 -12.86 5.71 0.43
CA PRO A 34 -12.67 4.65 1.41
C PRO A 34 -12.78 3.28 0.75
N ILE A 35 -11.92 2.36 1.15
CA ILE A 35 -11.89 0.96 0.71
C ILE A 35 -11.92 0.08 1.96
N ASN A 36 -13.04 -0.55 2.22
CA ASN A 36 -13.23 -1.41 3.39
C ASN A 36 -13.16 -2.91 3.03
N LYS A 37 -13.24 -3.24 1.74
CA LYS A 37 -13.17 -4.61 1.23
C LYS A 37 -12.34 -4.66 -0.04
N TRP A 38 -11.61 -5.74 -0.25
CA TRP A 38 -10.85 -5.94 -1.48
C TRP A 38 -11.73 -5.93 -2.74
N SER A 39 -12.96 -6.41 -2.64
CA SER A 39 -13.93 -6.34 -3.73
C SER A 39 -14.29 -4.91 -4.17
N GLU A 40 -14.28 -3.94 -3.24
CA GLU A 40 -14.48 -2.52 -3.54
C GLU A 40 -13.28 -1.96 -4.31
N PHE A 41 -12.06 -2.32 -3.90
CA PHE A 41 -10.85 -1.98 -4.66
C PHE A 41 -10.90 -2.51 -6.10
N LYS A 42 -11.30 -3.78 -6.27
CA LYS A 42 -11.51 -4.36 -7.62
C LYS A 42 -12.57 -3.61 -8.44
N GLN A 43 -13.61 -3.07 -7.81
CA GLN A 43 -14.59 -2.21 -8.49
C GLN A 43 -13.97 -0.89 -8.93
N VAL A 44 -13.16 -0.25 -8.10
CA VAL A 44 -12.40 0.96 -8.48
C VAL A 44 -11.48 0.66 -9.66
N LEU A 45 -10.74 -0.45 -9.65
CA LEU A 45 -9.89 -0.85 -10.78
C LEU A 45 -10.68 -1.04 -12.10
N LYS A 46 -11.93 -1.53 -12.01
CA LYS A 46 -12.81 -1.61 -13.19
C LYS A 46 -13.21 -0.22 -13.70
N GLN A 47 -13.53 0.71 -12.80
CA GLN A 47 -13.90 2.08 -13.14
C GLN A 47 -12.73 2.85 -13.75
N LEU A 48 -11.50 2.60 -13.29
CA LEU A 48 -10.29 3.21 -13.84
C LEU A 48 -10.00 2.83 -15.30
N LYS A 49 -10.63 1.77 -15.82
CA LYS A 49 -10.55 1.40 -17.24
C LYS A 49 -11.36 2.33 -18.16
N ASP A 50 -12.26 3.13 -17.61
CA ASP A 50 -13.03 4.09 -18.39
C ASP A 50 -12.10 5.24 -18.85
N PRO A 51 -12.07 5.59 -20.14
CA PRO A 51 -11.29 6.72 -20.63
C PRO A 51 -11.53 8.04 -19.89
N LYS A 52 -12.74 8.27 -19.40
CA LYS A 52 -13.09 9.45 -18.59
C LYS A 52 -12.33 9.49 -17.27
N ALA A 53 -11.93 8.35 -16.70
CA ALA A 53 -11.14 8.32 -15.49
C ALA A 53 -9.75 8.94 -15.69
N HIS A 54 -9.15 8.81 -16.87
CA HIS A 54 -7.86 9.44 -17.23
C HIS A 54 -7.96 10.98 -17.36
N GLU A 55 -9.14 11.53 -17.63
CA GLU A 55 -9.33 12.98 -17.62
C GLU A 55 -9.26 13.52 -16.19
N LEU A 56 -9.72 12.72 -15.21
CA LEU A 56 -9.83 13.08 -13.80
C LEU A 56 -8.57 12.75 -13.00
N TYR A 57 -7.97 11.59 -13.27
CA TYR A 57 -6.89 11.03 -12.47
C TYR A 57 -5.65 10.70 -13.32
N SER A 58 -4.48 10.91 -12.74
CA SER A 58 -3.19 10.52 -13.32
C SER A 58 -2.39 9.64 -12.34
N ASN A 59 -2.67 9.76 -11.05
CA ASN A 59 -1.96 9.04 -10.01
C ASN A 59 -2.95 8.38 -9.04
N ILE A 60 -2.70 7.13 -8.71
CA ILE A 60 -3.47 6.36 -7.74
C ILE A 60 -2.61 6.18 -6.49
N ILE A 61 -3.13 6.57 -5.35
CA ILE A 61 -2.45 6.46 -4.05
C ILE A 61 -3.13 5.39 -3.23
N ILE A 62 -2.38 4.40 -2.76
CA ILE A 62 -2.84 3.35 -1.85
C ILE A 62 -2.33 3.69 -0.44
N ASP A 63 -3.24 3.95 0.48
CA ASP A 63 -2.92 4.33 1.85
C ASP A 63 -3.78 3.51 2.85
N THR A 64 -3.26 2.43 3.43
CA THR A 64 -1.89 1.91 3.32
C THR A 64 -1.83 0.55 2.64
N ALA A 65 -0.69 0.22 2.05
CA ALA A 65 -0.47 -1.05 1.36
C ALA A 65 -0.53 -2.26 2.32
N ASP A 66 -0.19 -2.06 3.59
CA ASP A 66 -0.26 -3.06 4.65
C ASP A 66 -1.71 -3.55 4.80
N ILE A 67 -2.64 -2.63 5.01
CA ILE A 67 -4.06 -2.95 5.19
C ILE A 67 -4.68 -3.44 3.88
N ALA A 68 -4.24 -2.91 2.74
CA ALA A 68 -4.66 -3.41 1.44
C ALA A 68 -4.34 -4.90 1.27
N TYR A 69 -3.15 -5.35 1.71
CA TYR A 69 -2.77 -6.76 1.67
C TYR A 69 -3.64 -7.61 2.61
N ASP A 70 -3.91 -7.13 3.83
CA ASP A 70 -4.78 -7.82 4.78
C ASP A 70 -6.21 -7.99 4.24
N LEU A 71 -6.74 -6.99 3.54
CA LEU A 71 -8.04 -7.09 2.88
C LEU A 71 -8.02 -8.08 1.70
N CYS A 72 -6.91 -8.16 0.97
CA CYS A 72 -6.71 -9.15 -0.08
C CYS A 72 -6.69 -10.58 0.51
N GLU A 73 -5.99 -10.78 1.63
CA GLU A 73 -5.93 -12.07 2.33
C GLU A 73 -7.32 -12.50 2.80
N LYS A 74 -8.06 -11.60 3.46
CA LYS A 74 -9.45 -11.85 3.87
C LYS A 74 -10.36 -12.19 2.68
N TYR A 75 -10.17 -11.54 1.55
CA TYR A 75 -10.93 -11.82 0.34
C TYR A 75 -10.68 -13.24 -0.18
N ILE A 76 -9.42 -13.69 -0.22
CA ILE A 76 -9.06 -15.06 -0.62
C ILE A 76 -9.63 -16.09 0.36
N CYS A 77 -9.54 -15.84 1.68
CA CYS A 77 -10.13 -16.71 2.70
C CYS A 77 -11.64 -16.85 2.50
N ASN A 78 -12.35 -15.74 2.30
CA ASN A 78 -13.79 -15.74 2.07
C ASN A 78 -14.18 -16.51 0.81
N GLN A 79 -13.41 -16.39 -0.27
CA GLN A 79 -13.67 -17.13 -1.51
C GLN A 79 -13.48 -18.64 -1.33
N ALA A 80 -12.54 -19.02 -0.48
CA ALA A 80 -12.23 -20.42 -0.20
C ALA A 80 -13.09 -21.04 0.92
N GLY A 81 -13.88 -20.22 1.66
CA GLY A 81 -14.67 -20.66 2.78
C GLY A 81 -13.83 -21.08 3.99
N VAL A 82 -12.64 -20.48 4.16
CA VAL A 82 -11.72 -20.74 5.27
C VAL A 82 -11.55 -19.50 6.14
N SER A 83 -11.11 -19.68 7.38
CA SER A 83 -10.89 -18.57 8.32
C SER A 83 -9.51 -17.93 8.17
N ALA A 84 -8.52 -18.71 7.71
CA ALA A 84 -7.15 -18.25 7.51
C ALA A 84 -6.49 -18.90 6.29
N VAL A 85 -5.54 -18.22 5.66
CA VAL A 85 -4.86 -18.69 4.44
C VAL A 85 -4.04 -19.96 4.64
N ASN A 86 -3.57 -20.22 5.87
CA ASN A 86 -2.82 -21.43 6.22
C ASN A 86 -3.70 -22.71 6.29
N GLU A 87 -5.02 -22.56 6.32
CA GLU A 87 -5.95 -23.70 6.25
C GLU A 87 -6.02 -24.30 4.84
N LEU A 88 -5.60 -23.54 3.82
CA LEU A 88 -5.51 -24.05 2.45
C LEU A 88 -4.26 -24.94 2.29
N PRO A 89 -4.41 -26.13 1.68
CA PRO A 89 -3.34 -27.10 1.60
C PRO A 89 -2.15 -26.57 0.76
N TYR A 90 -0.97 -27.08 1.06
CA TYR A 90 0.27 -26.86 0.30
C TYR A 90 0.63 -25.36 0.09
N GLY A 91 0.24 -24.48 0.99
CA GLY A 91 0.55 -23.04 0.89
C GLY A 91 -0.23 -22.30 -0.20
N GLN A 92 -1.27 -22.92 -0.77
CA GLN A 92 -2.09 -22.31 -1.84
C GLN A 92 -2.72 -20.99 -1.44
N GLY A 93 -3.09 -20.81 -0.15
CA GLY A 93 -3.67 -19.56 0.33
C GLY A 93 -2.70 -18.38 0.14
N TRP A 94 -1.46 -18.56 0.57
CA TRP A 94 -0.42 -17.56 0.40
C TRP A 94 -0.11 -17.26 -1.08
N SER A 95 -0.06 -18.31 -1.90
CA SER A 95 0.20 -18.16 -3.34
C SER A 95 -0.93 -17.40 -4.03
N LYS A 96 -2.19 -17.73 -3.73
CA LYS A 96 -3.37 -17.05 -4.30
C LYS A 96 -3.43 -15.60 -3.86
N THR A 97 -3.17 -15.30 -2.59
CA THR A 97 -3.16 -13.92 -2.07
C THR A 97 -2.07 -13.10 -2.75
N SER A 98 -0.85 -13.64 -2.83
CA SER A 98 0.26 -12.93 -3.49
C SER A 98 -0.02 -12.66 -4.96
N LYS A 99 -0.58 -13.62 -5.68
CA LYS A 99 -0.95 -13.47 -7.08
C LYS A 99 -2.05 -12.42 -7.29
N GLU A 100 -3.13 -12.50 -6.52
CA GLU A 100 -4.25 -11.54 -6.58
C GLU A 100 -3.76 -10.12 -6.29
N PHE A 101 -2.93 -9.96 -5.25
CA PHE A 101 -2.37 -8.67 -4.86
C PHE A 101 -1.47 -8.09 -5.96
N ASP A 102 -0.52 -8.88 -6.47
CA ASP A 102 0.40 -8.47 -7.54
C ASP A 102 -0.35 -8.08 -8.82
N GLU A 103 -1.32 -8.90 -9.26
CA GLU A 103 -2.11 -8.63 -10.47
C GLU A 103 -2.92 -7.34 -10.35
N CYS A 104 -3.56 -7.10 -9.21
CA CYS A 104 -4.32 -5.88 -8.98
C CYS A 104 -3.42 -4.63 -8.97
N LEU A 105 -2.28 -4.67 -8.28
CA LEU A 105 -1.35 -3.54 -8.24
C LEU A 105 -0.76 -3.25 -9.62
N ARG A 106 -0.28 -4.27 -10.34
CA ARG A 106 0.31 -4.11 -11.68
C ARG A 106 -0.70 -3.62 -12.72
N SER A 107 -1.97 -3.89 -12.52
CA SER A 107 -3.00 -3.39 -13.43
C SER A 107 -3.06 -1.86 -13.47
N ILE A 108 -2.67 -1.17 -12.38
CA ILE A 108 -2.70 0.30 -12.30
C ILE A 108 -1.71 0.95 -13.28
N PRO A 109 -0.40 0.68 -13.21
CA PRO A 109 0.53 1.23 -14.20
C PRO A 109 0.30 0.70 -15.61
N GLN A 110 -0.21 -0.53 -15.78
CA GLN A 110 -0.59 -1.05 -17.10
C GLN A 110 -1.73 -0.26 -17.74
N MET A 111 -2.61 0.33 -16.93
CA MET A 111 -3.64 1.26 -17.40
C MET A 111 -3.12 2.68 -17.66
N GLY A 112 -1.82 2.97 -17.39
CA GLY A 112 -1.19 4.28 -17.61
C GLY A 112 -1.28 5.24 -16.43
N TYR A 113 -1.65 4.78 -15.24
CA TYR A 113 -1.63 5.60 -14.02
C TYR A 113 -0.29 5.49 -13.29
N GLY A 114 0.17 6.59 -12.68
CA GLY A 114 1.19 6.51 -11.63
C GLY A 114 0.65 5.79 -10.40
N LEU A 115 1.46 4.97 -9.75
CA LEU A 115 1.10 4.27 -8.53
C LEU A 115 1.99 4.74 -7.38
N VAL A 116 1.37 5.23 -6.31
CA VAL A 116 2.04 5.59 -5.07
C VAL A 116 1.50 4.69 -3.96
N MET A 117 2.38 4.02 -3.25
CA MET A 117 2.00 3.16 -2.12
C MET A 117 2.61 3.69 -0.83
N ILE A 118 1.78 3.81 0.19
CA ILE A 118 2.18 4.23 1.52
C ILE A 118 2.17 3.00 2.42
N SER A 119 3.21 2.82 3.22
CA SER A 119 3.30 1.80 4.26
C SER A 119 3.74 2.43 5.57
N HIS A 120 3.35 1.85 6.69
CA HIS A 120 3.95 2.16 7.98
C HIS A 120 5.38 1.66 8.03
N SER A 121 6.16 2.16 8.98
CA SER A 121 7.54 1.74 9.21
C SER A 121 7.70 1.18 10.62
N GLN A 122 8.63 0.26 10.77
CA GLN A 122 9.04 -0.33 12.03
C GLN A 122 10.55 -0.47 12.08
N ASP A 123 11.11 -0.43 13.29
CA ASP A 123 12.49 -0.81 13.52
C ASP A 123 12.60 -2.33 13.54
N LYS A 124 13.59 -2.86 12.83
CA LYS A 124 13.89 -4.29 12.80
C LYS A 124 15.37 -4.51 12.97
N THR A 125 15.74 -5.38 13.90
CA THR A 125 17.13 -5.80 14.11
C THR A 125 17.48 -6.88 13.09
N PHE A 126 18.62 -6.71 12.46
CA PHE A 126 19.24 -7.69 11.56
C PHE A 126 20.61 -8.09 12.12
N THR A 127 21.06 -9.28 11.79
CA THR A 127 22.40 -9.78 12.10
C THR A 127 23.18 -9.89 10.80
N ASP A 128 24.38 -9.31 10.76
CA ASP A 128 25.28 -9.43 9.62
C ASP A 128 26.00 -10.79 9.58
N GLU A 129 26.81 -11.01 8.54
CA GLU A 129 27.57 -12.26 8.36
C GLU A 129 28.63 -12.49 9.46
N ASN A 130 29.01 -11.45 10.20
CA ASN A 130 29.97 -11.49 11.30
C ASN A 130 29.31 -11.67 12.67
N GLY A 131 27.96 -11.76 12.71
CA GLY A 131 27.19 -11.88 13.94
C GLY A 131 26.92 -10.54 14.65
N SER A 132 27.23 -9.40 14.03
CA SER A 132 26.94 -8.08 14.59
C SER A 132 25.49 -7.70 14.31
N GLU A 133 24.81 -7.21 15.34
CA GLU A 133 23.42 -6.74 15.22
C GLU A 133 23.37 -5.27 14.80
N TYR A 134 22.48 -4.95 13.88
CA TYR A 134 22.17 -3.58 13.48
C TYR A 134 20.67 -3.38 13.28
N ASN A 135 20.19 -2.17 13.57
CA ASN A 135 18.79 -1.80 13.39
C ASN A 135 18.58 -1.14 12.02
N GLN A 136 17.50 -1.53 11.36
CA GLN A 136 17.08 -0.95 10.10
C GLN A 136 15.59 -0.60 10.16
N ILE A 137 15.24 0.58 9.64
CA ILE A 137 13.85 0.97 9.46
C ILE A 137 13.34 0.28 8.19
N VAL A 138 12.28 -0.49 8.35
CA VAL A 138 11.66 -1.25 7.25
C VAL A 138 10.16 -1.00 7.21
N PRO A 139 9.49 -1.18 6.06
CA PRO A 139 8.03 -1.18 6.00
C PRO A 139 7.43 -2.25 6.91
N THR A 140 6.24 -1.99 7.46
CA THR A 140 5.46 -2.98 8.23
C THR A 140 4.89 -4.10 7.36
N LEU A 141 4.93 -3.94 6.04
CA LEU A 141 4.60 -4.99 5.06
C LEU A 141 5.35 -6.29 5.36
N GLY A 142 4.61 -7.38 5.50
CA GLY A 142 5.18 -8.72 5.63
C GLY A 142 6.09 -9.08 4.45
N ASN A 143 6.90 -10.11 4.58
CA ASN A 143 7.91 -10.46 3.57
C ASN A 143 7.32 -10.67 2.16
N ARG A 144 6.15 -11.33 2.04
CA ARG A 144 5.53 -11.61 0.74
C ARG A 144 5.07 -10.36 0.00
N PRO A 145 4.19 -9.51 0.58
CA PRO A 145 3.78 -8.28 -0.09
C PRO A 145 4.94 -7.31 -0.29
N ARG A 146 5.91 -7.27 0.60
CA ARG A 146 7.12 -6.46 0.44
C ARG A 146 7.89 -6.81 -0.82
N LEU A 147 8.14 -8.10 -1.08
CA LEU A 147 8.82 -8.54 -2.30
C LEU A 147 8.07 -8.16 -3.58
N ILE A 148 6.74 -8.12 -3.54
CA ILE A 148 5.91 -7.70 -4.67
C ILE A 148 6.11 -6.19 -4.90
N VAL A 149 5.97 -5.40 -3.83
CA VAL A 149 6.09 -3.94 -3.89
C VAL A 149 7.49 -3.51 -4.27
N ASP A 150 8.54 -4.08 -3.67
CA ASP A 150 9.95 -3.75 -3.96
C ASP A 150 10.30 -4.00 -5.44
N ARG A 151 9.77 -5.07 -6.05
CA ARG A 151 10.03 -5.41 -7.46
C ARG A 151 9.34 -4.51 -8.47
N MET A 152 8.29 -3.83 -8.07
CA MET A 152 7.52 -2.96 -8.97
C MET A 152 7.75 -1.48 -8.73
N SER A 153 8.44 -1.12 -7.64
CA SER A 153 8.71 0.29 -7.29
C SER A 153 9.98 0.79 -7.95
N ASP A 154 9.87 1.89 -8.68
CA ASP A 154 11.03 2.60 -9.25
C ASP A 154 11.77 3.42 -8.18
N VAL A 155 11.04 3.90 -7.16
CA VAL A 155 11.57 4.71 -6.07
C VAL A 155 10.97 4.25 -4.74
N ILE A 156 11.84 4.06 -3.75
CA ILE A 156 11.43 3.77 -2.36
C ILE A 156 12.01 4.89 -1.50
N GLY A 157 11.14 5.58 -0.76
CA GLY A 157 11.51 6.68 0.12
C GLY A 157 11.08 6.43 1.56
N TYR A 158 11.85 6.94 2.49
CA TYR A 158 11.51 6.97 3.91
C TYR A 158 11.17 8.42 4.32
N ALA A 159 9.96 8.61 4.81
CA ALA A 159 9.52 9.90 5.33
C ALA A 159 9.77 9.95 6.85
N HIS A 160 10.59 10.91 7.28
CA HIS A 160 10.85 11.18 8.70
C HIS A 160 10.70 12.67 8.98
N PRO A 161 10.27 13.05 10.20
CA PRO A 161 10.25 14.44 10.60
C PRO A 161 11.68 14.98 10.74
N VAL A 162 11.90 16.19 10.27
CA VAL A 162 13.16 16.93 10.50
C VAL A 162 12.84 18.04 11.48
N GLU A 163 13.61 18.12 12.55
CA GLU A 163 13.59 19.27 13.47
C GLU A 163 14.56 20.32 12.93
N GLU A 164 14.04 21.50 12.63
CA GLU A 164 14.88 22.65 12.30
C GLU A 164 15.46 23.27 13.57
N GLU A 165 16.57 24.01 13.45
CA GLU A 165 17.26 24.67 14.58
C GLU A 165 16.33 25.66 15.34
N ASP A 166 15.24 26.08 14.73
CA ASP A 166 14.21 26.95 15.34
C ASP A 166 13.11 26.19 16.10
N GLY A 167 13.21 24.86 16.21
CA GLY A 167 12.26 24.00 16.93
C GLY A 167 10.97 23.70 16.16
N ARG A 168 10.91 24.03 14.87
CA ARG A 168 9.80 23.62 14.00
C ARG A 168 10.04 22.24 13.45
N THR A 169 8.96 21.46 13.35
CA THR A 169 8.99 20.10 12.76
C THR A 169 8.26 20.13 11.42
N HIS A 170 8.96 19.71 10.38
CA HIS A 170 8.42 19.60 9.02
C HIS A 170 8.30 18.15 8.57
#